data_3af30a343895da155ee4d0ffe84cf3b8
#
_entry.id   3af30a343895da155ee4d0ffe84cf3b8
#
_cell.length_a   1.000
_cell.length_b   1.000
_cell.length_c   1.000
_cell.angle_alpha   90.00
_cell.angle_beta   90.00
_cell.angle_gamma   90.00
#
_symmetry.space_group_name_H-M   'P 1'
#
loop_
_entity.id
_entity.type
_entity.pdbx_description
1 polymer ?
#
loop_
_entity_poly.entity_id
_entity_poly.type
_entity_poly.pdbx_seq_one_letter_code
_entity_poly.pdbx_strand_id
1 'polypeptide(L)'
;MMKLYFKPGACSLSPHIVAREAALPFELVRADTKSPEFRQLNPKGYVPVLQLEDGQPLTEGVVIVQYLADRKPEAQLAPKNGTLERYRLQEWLNYIATELHKGYAGMARKPPEEKQALLDSLSQKFGYVAGRLAPGPFLLGERFTVADAYLFTVLTWSPARGVDLAQWPALKAYYERIAARPAVKEALRAEGG
;
A
#
# COMPACT_ATOMS: atom_id res chain seq x y z
N MET A 1 -13.32 -11.83 -15.11
CA MET A 1 -13.20 -11.15 -13.79
C MET A 1 -11.75 -11.13 -13.40
N MET A 2 -11.22 -10.00 -12.89
CA MET A 2 -9.84 -9.86 -12.42
C MET A 2 -9.57 -10.76 -11.21
N LYS A 3 -8.30 -11.21 -11.05
CA LYS A 3 -7.85 -11.94 -9.86
C LYS A 3 -6.71 -11.19 -9.19
N LEU A 4 -6.86 -10.91 -7.90
CA LEU A 4 -5.81 -10.27 -7.10
C LEU A 4 -5.11 -11.33 -6.23
N TYR A 5 -3.85 -11.57 -6.54
CA TYR A 5 -3.01 -12.50 -5.78
C TYR A 5 -2.36 -11.77 -4.61
N PHE A 6 -2.56 -12.31 -3.41
CA PHE A 6 -2.13 -11.69 -2.16
C PHE A 6 -1.40 -12.66 -1.22
N LYS A 7 -0.73 -12.09 -0.21
CA LYS A 7 -0.29 -12.79 1.00
C LYS A 7 -0.68 -11.97 2.23
N PRO A 8 -1.18 -12.59 3.30
CA PRO A 8 -1.47 -11.87 4.54
C PRO A 8 -0.26 -11.08 5.05
N GLY A 9 -0.50 -9.83 5.45
CA GLY A 9 0.54 -8.94 5.97
C GLY A 9 1.54 -8.42 4.94
N ALA A 10 1.32 -8.66 3.64
CA ALA A 10 2.17 -8.16 2.57
C ALA A 10 1.65 -6.85 1.97
N CYS A 11 2.46 -6.24 1.09
CA CYS A 11 2.08 -5.02 0.37
C CYS A 11 0.88 -5.19 -0.58
N SER A 12 0.46 -6.42 -0.85
CA SER A 12 -0.77 -6.75 -1.58
C SER A 12 -2.05 -6.24 -0.93
N LEU A 13 -2.01 -5.87 0.36
CA LEU A 13 -3.14 -5.24 1.03
C LEU A 13 -3.51 -3.89 0.37
N SER A 14 -2.56 -3.12 -0.14
CA SER A 14 -2.85 -1.83 -0.76
C SER A 14 -3.76 -1.92 -2.00
N PRO A 15 -3.49 -2.74 -3.03
CA PRO A 15 -4.43 -2.91 -4.14
C PRO A 15 -5.72 -3.62 -3.72
N HIS A 16 -5.71 -4.45 -2.68
CA HIS A 16 -6.93 -5.05 -2.14
C HIS A 16 -7.87 -3.97 -1.56
N ILE A 17 -7.34 -3.04 -0.77
CA ILE A 17 -8.11 -1.89 -0.27
C ILE A 17 -8.66 -1.06 -1.43
N VAL A 18 -7.82 -0.74 -2.42
CA VAL A 18 -8.23 0.08 -3.57
C VAL A 18 -9.33 -0.59 -4.39
N ALA A 19 -9.25 -1.90 -4.65
CA ALA A 19 -10.29 -2.62 -5.36
C ALA A 19 -11.65 -2.58 -4.62
N ARG A 20 -11.63 -2.66 -3.28
CA ARG A 20 -12.83 -2.54 -2.45
C ARG A 20 -13.37 -1.11 -2.40
N GLU A 21 -12.53 -0.11 -2.22
CA GLU A 21 -12.92 1.31 -2.23
C GLU A 21 -13.54 1.72 -3.59
N ALA A 22 -13.04 1.13 -4.69
CA ALA A 22 -13.58 1.32 -6.02
C ALA A 22 -14.82 0.45 -6.30
N ALA A 23 -15.23 -0.42 -5.39
CA ALA A 23 -16.30 -1.40 -5.58
C ALA A 23 -16.14 -2.22 -6.89
N LEU A 24 -14.90 -2.56 -7.24
CA LEU A 24 -14.60 -3.36 -8.42
C LEU A 24 -14.86 -4.86 -8.14
N PRO A 25 -15.40 -5.62 -9.09
CA PRO A 25 -15.49 -7.07 -8.95
C PRO A 25 -14.13 -7.72 -9.18
N PHE A 26 -13.67 -8.54 -8.24
CA PHE A 26 -12.43 -9.31 -8.33
C PHE A 26 -12.51 -10.59 -7.48
N GLU A 27 -11.72 -11.57 -7.86
CA GLU A 27 -11.44 -12.76 -7.05
C GLU A 27 -10.17 -12.53 -6.24
N LEU A 28 -10.20 -12.78 -4.93
CA LEU A 28 -9.04 -12.69 -4.05
C LEU A 28 -8.39 -14.07 -3.94
N VAL A 29 -7.13 -14.19 -4.38
CA VAL A 29 -6.41 -15.48 -4.44
C VAL A 29 -5.19 -15.45 -3.55
N ARG A 30 -5.14 -16.32 -2.54
CA ARG A 30 -3.94 -16.47 -1.71
C ARG A 30 -2.81 -17.11 -2.51
N ALA A 31 -1.71 -16.39 -2.68
CA ALA A 31 -0.59 -16.84 -3.51
C ALA A 31 0.34 -17.79 -2.76
N ASP A 32 0.63 -18.93 -3.37
CA ASP A 32 1.86 -19.68 -3.09
C ASP A 32 2.97 -19.16 -4.03
N THR A 33 3.76 -18.21 -3.54
CA THR A 33 4.81 -17.56 -4.33
C THR A 33 5.97 -18.46 -4.71
N LYS A 34 5.99 -19.70 -4.22
CA LYS A 34 7.00 -20.72 -4.54
C LYS A 34 6.51 -21.72 -5.57
N SER A 35 5.19 -21.81 -5.78
CA SER A 35 4.63 -22.78 -6.72
C SER A 35 5.05 -22.49 -8.17
N PRO A 36 5.21 -23.53 -9.00
CA PRO A 36 5.51 -23.37 -10.42
C PRO A 36 4.45 -22.53 -11.16
N GLU A 37 3.16 -22.72 -10.82
CA GLU A 37 2.03 -22.04 -11.43
C GLU A 37 2.10 -20.51 -11.16
N PHE A 38 2.37 -20.14 -9.91
CA PHE A 38 2.53 -18.71 -9.60
C PHE A 38 3.78 -18.13 -10.26
N ARG A 39 4.87 -18.90 -10.37
CA ARG A 39 6.09 -18.49 -11.05
C ARG A 39 5.92 -18.32 -12.56
N GLN A 40 5.02 -19.05 -13.18
CA GLN A 40 4.64 -18.82 -14.58
C GLN A 40 3.88 -17.50 -14.73
N LEU A 41 2.99 -17.16 -13.79
CA LEU A 41 2.26 -15.91 -13.78
C LEU A 41 3.18 -14.70 -13.45
N ASN A 42 4.07 -14.87 -12.48
CA ASN A 42 5.04 -13.84 -12.08
C ASN A 42 6.40 -14.47 -11.74
N PRO A 43 7.35 -14.49 -12.68
CA PRO A 43 8.68 -15.08 -12.46
C PRO A 43 9.46 -14.47 -11.29
N LYS A 44 9.16 -13.21 -10.92
CA LYS A 44 9.76 -12.55 -9.74
C LYS A 44 9.37 -13.24 -8.43
N GLY A 45 8.21 -13.94 -8.38
CA GLY A 45 7.71 -14.63 -7.20
C GLY A 45 7.26 -13.69 -6.08
N TYR A 46 6.77 -12.51 -6.42
CA TYR A 46 6.29 -11.50 -5.47
C TYR A 46 4.80 -11.21 -5.65
N VAL A 47 4.14 -10.83 -4.56
CA VAL A 47 2.81 -10.22 -4.55
C VAL A 47 2.97 -8.70 -4.36
N PRO A 48 1.98 -7.88 -4.81
CA PRO A 48 0.75 -8.26 -5.51
C PRO A 48 0.97 -8.64 -6.98
N VAL A 49 0.05 -9.44 -7.49
CA VAL A 49 -0.18 -9.59 -8.92
C VAL A 49 -1.66 -9.40 -9.18
N LEU A 50 -2.02 -8.57 -10.14
CA LEU A 50 -3.36 -8.46 -10.66
C LEU A 50 -3.42 -9.18 -12.01
N GLN A 51 -4.10 -10.32 -12.08
CA GLN A 51 -4.40 -10.96 -13.34
C GLN A 51 -5.65 -10.33 -13.93
N LEU A 52 -5.51 -9.76 -15.13
CA LEU A 52 -6.59 -9.09 -15.84
C LEU A 52 -7.59 -10.09 -16.42
N GLU A 53 -8.70 -9.59 -16.96
CA GLU A 53 -9.76 -10.42 -17.53
C GLU A 53 -9.31 -11.26 -18.73
N ASP A 54 -8.31 -10.80 -19.46
CA ASP A 54 -7.69 -11.50 -20.60
C ASP A 54 -6.57 -12.47 -20.21
N GLY A 55 -6.33 -12.60 -18.89
CA GLY A 55 -5.31 -13.48 -18.33
C GLY A 55 -3.92 -12.84 -18.17
N GLN A 56 -3.70 -11.62 -18.70
CA GLN A 56 -2.40 -10.96 -18.57
C GLN A 56 -2.12 -10.54 -17.11
N PRO A 57 -0.89 -10.75 -16.59
CA PRO A 57 -0.50 -10.29 -15.27
C PRO A 57 -0.03 -8.83 -15.30
N LEU A 58 -0.57 -8.02 -14.40
CA LEU A 58 -0.03 -6.71 -14.04
C LEU A 58 0.68 -6.84 -12.70
N THR A 59 1.91 -6.35 -12.60
CA THR A 59 2.73 -6.40 -11.38
C THR A 59 3.09 -5.00 -10.92
N GLU A 60 3.79 -4.88 -9.78
CA GLU A 60 4.14 -3.66 -9.05
C GLU A 60 2.93 -2.98 -8.41
N GLY A 61 2.90 -2.98 -7.07
CA GLY A 61 1.78 -2.44 -6.30
C GLY A 61 1.42 -1.00 -6.67
N VAL A 62 2.43 -0.16 -6.91
CA VAL A 62 2.26 1.24 -7.34
C VAL A 62 1.53 1.37 -8.67
N VAL A 63 1.77 0.43 -9.60
CA VAL A 63 1.10 0.41 -10.92
C VAL A 63 -0.31 -0.13 -10.77
N ILE A 64 -0.48 -1.23 -10.02
CA ILE A 64 -1.77 -1.89 -9.84
C ILE A 64 -2.79 -0.96 -9.17
N VAL A 65 -2.41 -0.23 -8.13
CA VAL A 65 -3.34 0.69 -7.43
C VAL A 65 -3.82 1.82 -8.35
N GLN A 66 -2.95 2.34 -9.23
CA GLN A 66 -3.34 3.35 -10.21
C GLN A 66 -4.26 2.77 -11.28
N TYR A 67 -3.94 1.58 -11.80
CA TYR A 67 -4.78 0.89 -12.76
C TYR A 67 -6.19 0.67 -12.22
N LEU A 68 -6.32 0.18 -10.98
CA LEU A 68 -7.62 -0.03 -10.34
C LEU A 68 -8.40 1.29 -10.17
N ALA A 69 -7.74 2.37 -9.78
CA ALA A 69 -8.37 3.68 -9.66
C ALA A 69 -8.86 4.21 -11.02
N ASP A 70 -8.07 4.01 -12.08
CA ASP A 70 -8.41 4.45 -13.44
C ASP A 70 -9.55 3.61 -14.06
N ARG A 71 -9.78 2.38 -13.58
CA ARG A 71 -10.94 1.56 -13.96
C ARG A 71 -12.28 2.08 -13.40
N LYS A 72 -12.23 2.90 -12.37
CA LYS A 72 -13.42 3.44 -11.69
C LYS A 72 -13.20 4.94 -11.34
N PRO A 73 -13.12 5.83 -12.33
CA PRO A 73 -12.82 7.26 -12.10
C PRO A 73 -13.81 7.95 -11.18
N GLU A 74 -15.07 7.53 -11.15
CA GLU A 74 -16.10 8.06 -10.28
C GLU A 74 -15.87 7.77 -8.79
N ALA A 75 -15.03 6.79 -8.44
CA ALA A 75 -14.59 6.56 -7.06
C ALA A 75 -13.58 7.61 -6.57
N GLN A 76 -13.03 8.42 -7.47
CA GLN A 76 -12.11 9.54 -7.19
C GLN A 76 -10.88 9.14 -6.36
N LEU A 77 -10.37 7.91 -6.55
CA LEU A 77 -9.21 7.39 -5.83
C LEU A 77 -7.87 7.85 -6.39
N ALA A 78 -7.88 8.49 -7.55
CA ALA A 78 -6.72 9.13 -8.15
C ALA A 78 -7.15 10.37 -8.97
N PRO A 79 -6.32 11.43 -9.01
CA PRO A 79 -6.53 12.54 -9.93
C PRO A 79 -6.46 12.09 -11.40
N LYS A 80 -7.05 12.89 -12.29
CA LYS A 80 -7.04 12.62 -13.74
C LYS A 80 -5.61 12.55 -14.29
N ASN A 81 -5.36 11.57 -15.17
CA ASN A 81 -4.07 11.43 -15.86
C ASN A 81 -3.68 12.72 -16.62
N GLY A 82 -2.39 13.05 -16.62
CA GLY A 82 -1.84 14.22 -17.27
C GLY A 82 -1.96 15.53 -16.48
N THR A 83 -2.56 15.52 -15.28
CA THR A 83 -2.62 16.68 -14.39
C THR A 83 -1.46 16.71 -13.41
N LEU A 84 -1.12 17.90 -12.88
CA LEU A 84 -0.07 18.04 -11.87
C LEU A 84 -0.43 17.26 -10.59
N GLU A 85 -1.71 17.25 -10.21
CA GLU A 85 -2.20 16.50 -9.05
C GLU A 85 -1.93 14.99 -9.21
N ARG A 86 -2.05 14.44 -10.44
CA ARG A 86 -1.69 13.05 -10.72
C ARG A 86 -0.19 12.81 -10.53
N TYR A 87 0.66 13.73 -10.95
CA TYR A 87 2.11 13.62 -10.70
C TYR A 87 2.45 13.74 -9.22
N ARG A 88 1.73 14.56 -8.44
CA ARG A 88 1.85 14.60 -6.98
C ARG A 88 1.45 13.29 -6.31
N LEU A 89 0.41 12.64 -6.81
CA LEU A 89 0.05 11.29 -6.39
C LEU A 89 1.19 10.29 -6.67
N GLN A 90 1.76 10.32 -7.86
CA GLN A 90 2.86 9.44 -8.27
C GLN A 90 4.13 9.70 -7.47
N GLU A 91 4.42 10.95 -7.15
CA GLU A 91 5.52 11.34 -6.25
C GLU A 91 5.36 10.66 -4.89
N TRP A 92 4.16 10.70 -4.28
CA TRP A 92 3.87 9.98 -3.05
C TRP A 92 4.00 8.47 -3.18
N LEU A 93 3.42 7.89 -4.21
CA LEU A 93 3.51 6.45 -4.45
C LEU A 93 4.96 5.99 -4.57
N ASN A 94 5.78 6.74 -5.31
CA ASN A 94 7.20 6.45 -5.45
C ASN A 94 7.93 6.58 -4.11
N TYR A 95 7.72 7.68 -3.37
CA TYR A 95 8.33 7.88 -2.05
C TYR A 95 7.99 6.76 -1.07
N ILE A 96 6.71 6.37 -1.00
CA ILE A 96 6.29 5.25 -0.13
C ILE A 96 6.99 3.96 -0.54
N ALA A 97 7.10 3.68 -1.85
CA ALA A 97 7.71 2.45 -2.35
C ALA A 97 9.22 2.38 -2.08
N THR A 98 9.95 3.45 -2.34
CA THR A 98 11.43 3.46 -2.29
C THR A 98 11.96 3.76 -0.91
N GLU A 99 11.28 4.61 -0.14
CA GLU A 99 11.81 5.10 1.13
C GLU A 99 11.20 4.38 2.34
N LEU A 100 9.88 4.18 2.36
CA LEU A 100 9.21 3.57 3.51
C LEU A 100 9.14 2.05 3.39
N HIS A 101 8.58 1.54 2.31
CA HIS A 101 8.43 0.09 2.07
C HIS A 101 9.80 -0.61 2.06
N LYS A 102 10.76 -0.08 1.28
CA LYS A 102 12.13 -0.65 1.24
C LYS A 102 12.86 -0.51 2.57
N GLY A 103 12.62 0.57 3.31
CA GLY A 103 13.13 0.74 4.67
C GLY A 103 12.71 -0.41 5.59
N TYR A 104 11.41 -0.72 5.64
CA TYR A 104 10.91 -1.86 6.43
C TYR A 104 11.41 -3.22 5.92
N ALA A 105 11.44 -3.43 4.61
CA ALA A 105 11.93 -4.68 4.03
C ALA A 105 13.42 -4.92 4.35
N GLY A 106 14.21 -3.85 4.37
CA GLY A 106 15.61 -3.88 4.77
C GLY A 106 15.79 -4.38 6.21
N MET A 107 14.97 -3.90 7.14
CA MET A 107 15.04 -4.28 8.56
C MET A 107 14.81 -5.77 8.82
N ALA A 108 13.98 -6.44 7.99
CA ALA A 108 13.62 -7.84 8.21
C ALA A 108 14.80 -8.81 8.15
N ARG A 109 15.87 -8.42 7.46
CA ARG A 109 17.03 -9.28 7.15
C ARG A 109 18.31 -8.84 7.86
N LYS A 110 18.25 -7.78 8.68
CA LYS A 110 19.42 -7.21 9.34
C LYS A 110 19.59 -7.72 10.77
N PRO A 111 20.82 -7.90 11.24
CA PRO A 111 21.10 -8.21 12.63
C PRO A 111 20.71 -7.03 13.54
N PRO A 112 20.51 -7.27 14.86
CA PRO A 112 20.01 -6.25 15.79
C PRO A 112 20.80 -4.94 15.80
N GLU A 113 22.12 -5.01 15.69
CA GLU A 113 23.04 -3.87 15.69
C GLU A 113 22.87 -2.93 14.48
N GLU A 114 22.44 -3.46 13.35
CA GLU A 114 22.17 -2.67 12.15
C GLU A 114 20.73 -2.11 12.10
N LYS A 115 19.84 -2.63 12.94
CA LYS A 115 18.42 -2.21 12.93
C LYS A 115 18.25 -0.79 13.45
N GLN A 116 19.05 -0.35 14.41
CA GLN A 116 18.89 0.99 15.00
C GLN A 116 19.08 2.09 13.96
N ALA A 117 20.12 2.03 13.15
CA ALA A 117 20.34 3.01 12.08
C ALA A 117 19.20 3.05 11.04
N LEU A 118 18.58 1.90 10.76
CA LEU A 118 17.41 1.83 9.89
C LEU A 118 16.14 2.40 10.55
N LEU A 119 15.97 2.17 11.85
CA LEU A 119 14.90 2.78 12.64
C LEU A 119 15.02 4.30 12.67
N ASP A 120 16.22 4.82 12.89
CA ASP A 120 16.50 6.25 12.91
C ASP A 120 16.20 6.88 11.53
N SER A 121 16.62 6.22 10.44
CA SER A 121 16.30 6.65 9.08
C SER A 121 14.79 6.63 8.80
N LEU A 122 14.08 5.58 9.23
CA LEU A 122 12.62 5.51 9.09
C LEU A 122 11.93 6.58 9.94
N SER A 123 12.42 6.86 11.15
CA SER A 123 11.90 7.89 12.04
C SER A 123 11.92 9.27 11.39
N GLN A 124 13.03 9.63 10.72
CA GLN A 124 13.12 10.89 9.97
C GLN A 124 12.08 10.95 8.84
N LYS A 125 11.92 9.84 8.11
CA LYS A 125 10.96 9.74 7.01
C LYS A 125 9.51 9.84 7.51
N PHE A 126 9.19 9.25 8.66
CA PHE A 126 7.88 9.40 9.29
C PHE A 126 7.64 10.82 9.82
N GLY A 127 8.67 11.49 10.33
CA GLY A 127 8.60 12.92 10.67
C GLY A 127 8.23 13.77 9.45
N TYR A 128 8.83 13.51 8.29
CA TYR A 128 8.46 14.17 7.04
C TYR A 128 6.99 13.90 6.66
N VAL A 129 6.54 12.63 6.69
CA VAL A 129 5.15 12.28 6.38
C VAL A 129 4.18 12.96 7.34
N ALA A 130 4.47 12.92 8.65
CA ALA A 130 3.64 13.55 9.67
C ALA A 130 3.48 15.07 9.45
N GLY A 131 4.58 15.75 9.06
CA GLY A 131 4.53 17.17 8.71
C GLY A 131 3.68 17.46 7.47
N ARG A 132 3.63 16.55 6.52
CA ARG A 132 2.81 16.68 5.30
C ARG A 132 1.34 16.37 5.52
N LEU A 133 0.98 15.65 6.59
CA LEU A 133 -0.39 15.37 6.97
C LEU A 133 -1.04 16.53 7.76
N ALA A 134 -0.27 17.52 8.23
CA ALA A 134 -0.79 18.61 9.04
C ALA A 134 -1.88 19.46 8.35
N PRO A 135 -1.86 19.69 7.02
CA PRO A 135 -2.87 20.51 6.33
C PRO A 135 -4.21 19.80 6.05
N GLY A 136 -4.28 18.48 6.17
CA GLY A 136 -5.50 17.76 5.78
C GLY A 136 -5.57 16.33 6.28
N PRO A 137 -6.73 15.67 6.12
CA PRO A 137 -6.94 14.31 6.61
C PRO A 137 -6.18 13.23 5.84
N PHE A 138 -5.73 13.52 4.60
CA PHE A 138 -5.07 12.56 3.71
C PHE A 138 -3.84 13.18 3.04
N LEU A 139 -3.02 12.36 2.39
CA LEU A 139 -1.74 12.79 1.77
C LEU A 139 -1.89 13.89 0.71
N LEU A 140 -2.99 13.88 -0.02
CA LEU A 140 -3.30 14.89 -1.04
C LEU A 140 -4.40 15.88 -0.61
N GLY A 141 -4.64 16.05 0.68
CA GLY A 141 -5.61 16.97 1.24
C GLY A 141 -6.89 16.29 1.71
N GLU A 142 -8.05 16.67 1.15
CA GLU A 142 -9.37 16.29 1.68
C GLU A 142 -9.85 14.90 1.25
N ARG A 143 -9.23 14.27 0.25
CA ARG A 143 -9.72 13.02 -0.34
C ARG A 143 -8.77 11.87 -0.12
N PHE A 144 -9.34 10.73 0.26
CA PHE A 144 -8.62 9.46 0.27
C PHE A 144 -8.25 9.06 -1.17
N THR A 145 -7.00 8.65 -1.35
CA THR A 145 -6.44 8.22 -2.64
C THR A 145 -5.71 6.89 -2.52
N VAL A 146 -5.28 6.35 -3.65
CA VAL A 146 -4.46 5.14 -3.69
C VAL A 146 -3.12 5.28 -2.95
N ALA A 147 -2.59 6.50 -2.79
CA ALA A 147 -1.39 6.76 -2.00
C ALA A 147 -1.67 6.50 -0.50
N ASP A 148 -2.85 6.86 -0.02
CA ASP A 148 -3.26 6.62 1.36
C ASP A 148 -3.44 5.13 1.65
N ALA A 149 -4.01 4.37 0.71
CA ALA A 149 -4.12 2.91 0.82
C ALA A 149 -2.72 2.26 0.93
N TYR A 150 -1.75 2.76 0.16
CA TYR A 150 -0.40 2.20 0.20
C TYR A 150 0.36 2.62 1.45
N LEU A 151 0.29 3.89 1.86
CA LEU A 151 0.90 4.34 3.11
C LEU A 151 0.34 3.57 4.31
N PHE A 152 -0.99 3.45 4.41
CA PHE A 152 -1.63 2.66 5.45
C PHE A 152 -1.08 1.23 5.51
N THR A 153 -1.01 0.56 4.36
CA THR A 153 -0.47 -0.80 4.27
C THR A 153 0.95 -0.90 4.83
N VAL A 154 1.82 0.04 4.48
CA VAL A 154 3.20 0.08 4.99
C VAL A 154 3.22 0.33 6.50
N LEU A 155 2.36 1.21 7.00
CA LEU A 155 2.25 1.51 8.43
C LEU A 155 1.74 0.32 9.27
N THR A 156 0.98 -0.63 8.69
CA THR A 156 0.57 -1.85 9.42
C THR A 156 1.76 -2.70 9.88
N TRP A 157 2.93 -2.53 9.28
CA TRP A 157 4.14 -3.27 9.67
C TRP A 157 4.87 -2.69 10.87
N SER A 158 4.50 -1.48 11.31
CA SER A 158 5.15 -0.75 12.40
C SER A 158 5.28 -1.57 13.69
N PRO A 159 4.21 -2.21 14.23
CA PRO A 159 4.32 -2.95 15.49
C PRO A 159 5.32 -4.12 15.40
N ALA A 160 5.29 -4.87 14.30
CA ALA A 160 6.18 -6.01 14.07
C ALA A 160 7.66 -5.61 13.90
N ARG A 161 7.94 -4.31 13.74
CA ARG A 161 9.27 -3.74 13.56
C ARG A 161 9.72 -2.85 14.71
N GLY A 162 8.94 -2.79 15.80
CA GLY A 162 9.27 -1.97 16.96
C GLY A 162 9.11 -0.47 16.73
N VAL A 163 8.34 -0.06 15.72
CA VAL A 163 8.03 1.34 15.45
C VAL A 163 6.72 1.71 16.13
N ASP A 164 6.77 2.62 17.10
CA ASP A 164 5.58 3.15 17.76
C ASP A 164 5.13 4.43 17.03
N LEU A 165 3.99 4.36 16.35
CA LEU A 165 3.41 5.51 15.66
C LEU A 165 2.96 6.63 16.61
N ALA A 166 2.84 6.39 17.92
CA ALA A 166 2.51 7.43 18.88
C ALA A 166 3.58 8.54 18.96
N GLN A 167 4.81 8.26 18.52
CA GLN A 167 5.86 9.28 18.38
C GLN A 167 5.50 10.38 17.38
N TRP A 168 4.56 10.12 16.46
CA TRP A 168 4.05 11.08 15.48
C TRP A 168 2.51 11.15 15.57
N PRO A 169 1.94 12.02 16.43
CA PRO A 169 0.48 12.05 16.68
C PRO A 169 -0.37 12.23 15.41
N ALA A 170 0.09 13.04 14.46
CA ALA A 170 -0.59 13.23 13.17
C ALA A 170 -0.62 11.93 12.35
N LEU A 171 0.47 11.17 12.35
CA LEU A 171 0.57 9.90 11.62
C LEU A 171 -0.28 8.81 12.30
N LYS A 172 -0.32 8.78 13.63
CA LYS A 172 -1.18 7.87 14.40
C LYS A 172 -2.66 8.16 14.10
N ALA A 173 -3.09 9.41 14.20
CA ALA A 173 -4.46 9.82 13.90
C ALA A 173 -4.86 9.51 12.45
N TYR A 174 -3.95 9.72 11.51
CA TYR A 174 -4.11 9.33 10.12
C TYR A 174 -4.30 7.81 9.97
N TYR A 175 -3.44 6.99 10.59
CA TYR A 175 -3.55 5.53 10.56
C TYR A 175 -4.90 5.05 11.10
N GLU A 176 -5.34 5.56 12.24
CA GLU A 176 -6.62 5.22 12.86
C GLU A 176 -7.81 5.61 11.99
N ARG A 177 -7.75 6.78 11.34
CA ARG A 177 -8.78 7.24 10.39
C ARG A 177 -8.94 6.29 9.21
N ILE A 178 -7.83 5.82 8.64
CA ILE A 178 -7.88 4.90 7.49
C ILE A 178 -8.31 3.51 7.96
N ALA A 179 -7.82 3.02 9.10
CA ALA A 179 -8.22 1.74 9.68
C ALA A 179 -9.73 1.67 9.95
N ALA A 180 -10.38 2.81 10.23
CA ALA A 180 -11.81 2.89 10.50
C ALA A 180 -12.70 2.74 9.24
N ARG A 181 -12.13 2.89 8.02
CA ARG A 181 -12.88 2.80 6.76
C ARG A 181 -13.46 1.39 6.54
N PRO A 182 -14.72 1.28 6.10
CA PRO A 182 -15.35 -0.02 5.87
C PRO A 182 -14.57 -0.94 4.93
N ALA A 183 -14.13 -0.43 3.78
CA ALA A 183 -13.37 -1.19 2.79
C ALA A 183 -12.02 -1.69 3.34
N VAL A 184 -11.37 -0.91 4.21
CA VAL A 184 -10.12 -1.30 4.87
C VAL A 184 -10.36 -2.43 5.88
N LYS A 185 -11.39 -2.30 6.71
CA LYS A 185 -11.79 -3.36 7.66
C LYS A 185 -12.13 -4.67 6.96
N GLU A 186 -12.85 -4.59 5.85
CA GLU A 186 -13.17 -5.77 5.04
C GLU A 186 -11.93 -6.40 4.41
N ALA A 187 -11.00 -5.60 3.89
CA ALA A 187 -9.75 -6.09 3.33
C ALA A 187 -8.92 -6.81 4.38
N LEU A 188 -8.74 -6.21 5.57
CA LEU A 188 -8.02 -6.84 6.68
C LEU A 188 -8.65 -8.16 7.09
N ARG A 189 -9.97 -8.18 7.31
CA ARG A 189 -10.70 -9.40 7.69
C ARG A 189 -10.55 -10.51 6.63
N ALA A 190 -10.64 -10.16 5.35
CA ALA A 190 -10.51 -11.14 4.26
C ALA A 190 -9.10 -11.72 4.14
N GLU A 191 -8.07 -10.99 4.59
CA GLU A 191 -6.69 -11.48 4.63
C GLU A 191 -6.33 -12.21 5.94
N GLY A 192 -7.24 -12.31 6.89
CA GLY A 192 -7.05 -13.02 8.16
C GLY A 192 -6.43 -12.15 9.25
N GLY A 193 -6.65 -10.84 9.20
CA GLY A 193 -6.30 -9.84 10.23
C GLY A 193 -7.47 -9.52 11.16
#